data_1d5ce4cda6e1ccfa2aa9709873398933
#
_entry.id   1d5ce4cda6e1ccfa2aa9709873398933
#
_cell.length_a   1.000
_cell.length_b   1.000
_cell.length_c   1.000
_cell.angle_alpha   90.00
_cell.angle_beta   90.00
_cell.angle_gamma   90.00
#
_symmetry.space_group_name_H-M   'P 1'
#
loop_
_entity.id
_entity.type
_entity.pdbx_description
1 polymer ?
#
loop_
_entity_poly.entity_id
_entity_poly.type
_entity_poly.pdbx_seq_one_letter_code
_entity_poly.pdbx_strand_id
1 'polypeptide(L)'
;WFVAQLRGIDLRAGFREILQIIVQELGLRILAEEQAKKPIATETLHTSMLSESVQDELPYSFEIQPFDDGLLAYWAHYGIYEDTLRRFRVRSLKSYRSQTKEGKPFELKASPTEPIYAYIGNGYIKIYRPNSSKMRFLYGGRMPSPYCFGMEQLPSKGDMLFLTGGEKDVLSLSARHFHAICFNSETAQIPERIIESLQLRFRHIILLYDSDATGLREAQRQVGRLAAYHVKQLQLPLKGTKSEKDISDYFALGNEEADFRGLLNTLLSQMYTQTMMLLRSCEIDYDNPPDASKSLVAV
;
A
#
# COMPACT_ATOMS: atom_id res chain seq x y z
N TRP A 1 25.52 -17.68 7.70
CA TRP A 1 26.80 -18.09 7.10
C TRP A 1 27.96 -17.23 7.65
N PHE A 2 27.89 -15.91 7.58
CA PHE A 2 28.97 -15.02 8.03
C PHE A 2 29.36 -15.23 9.51
N VAL A 3 28.39 -15.24 10.43
CA VAL A 3 28.61 -15.47 11.87
C VAL A 3 29.16 -16.87 12.14
N ALA A 4 28.65 -17.90 11.44
CA ALA A 4 29.13 -19.25 11.52
C ALA A 4 30.64 -19.35 11.17
N GLN A 5 31.03 -18.72 10.05
CA GLN A 5 32.39 -18.71 9.57
C GLN A 5 33.33 -17.89 10.48
N LEU A 6 32.88 -16.75 10.99
CA LEU A 6 33.64 -15.88 11.88
C LEU A 6 33.92 -16.56 13.24
N ARG A 7 33.00 -17.40 13.73
CA ARG A 7 33.07 -18.09 15.03
C ARG A 7 33.49 -19.54 14.91
N GLY A 8 33.74 -20.04 13.69
CA GLY A 8 34.14 -21.46 13.47
C GLY A 8 33.05 -22.49 13.82
N ILE A 9 31.77 -22.09 13.73
CA ILE A 9 30.62 -22.94 14.10
C ILE A 9 30.07 -23.61 12.83
N ASP A 10 29.85 -24.93 12.87
CA ASP A 10 29.18 -25.62 11.77
C ASP A 10 27.73 -25.14 11.61
N LEU A 11 27.36 -24.77 10.42
CA LEU A 11 26.10 -24.12 10.12
C LEU A 11 24.88 -25.03 10.34
N ARG A 12 25.05 -26.35 10.18
CA ARG A 12 23.98 -27.33 10.38
C ARG A 12 23.86 -27.77 11.83
N ALA A 13 25.00 -28.06 12.45
CA ALA A 13 25.04 -28.56 13.84
C ALA A 13 24.84 -27.41 14.86
N GLY A 14 25.37 -26.21 14.59
CA GLY A 14 25.37 -25.05 15.50
C GLY A 14 24.37 -23.98 15.19
N PHE A 15 23.32 -24.24 14.41
CA PHE A 15 22.37 -23.20 13.97
C PHE A 15 21.72 -22.44 15.14
N ARG A 16 21.37 -23.13 16.22
CA ARG A 16 20.82 -22.49 17.43
C ARG A 16 21.82 -21.58 18.13
N GLU A 17 23.06 -22.00 18.17
CA GLU A 17 24.16 -21.21 18.77
C GLU A 17 24.43 -19.94 17.96
N ILE A 18 24.42 -20.06 16.64
CA ILE A 18 24.54 -18.90 15.72
C ILE A 18 23.41 -17.91 15.95
N LEU A 19 22.17 -18.39 16.10
CA LEU A 19 21.01 -17.50 16.38
C LEU A 19 21.16 -16.83 17.75
N GLN A 20 21.61 -17.52 18.77
CA GLN A 20 21.85 -16.93 20.10
C GLN A 20 22.92 -15.84 20.05
N ILE A 21 24.02 -16.06 19.34
CA ILE A 21 25.07 -15.05 19.13
C ILE A 21 24.49 -13.81 18.42
N ILE A 22 23.74 -14.01 17.35
CA ILE A 22 23.10 -12.90 16.62
C ILE A 22 22.15 -12.10 17.52
N VAL A 23 21.33 -12.80 18.30
CA VAL A 23 20.40 -12.17 19.24
C VAL A 23 21.14 -11.37 20.30
N GLN A 24 22.21 -11.91 20.85
CA GLN A 24 23.01 -11.28 21.89
C GLN A 24 23.78 -10.07 21.35
N GLU A 25 24.43 -10.20 20.20
CA GLU A 25 25.24 -9.13 19.58
C GLU A 25 24.36 -7.96 19.08
N LEU A 26 23.15 -8.26 18.60
CA LEU A 26 22.20 -7.24 18.12
C LEU A 26 21.25 -6.75 19.21
N GLY A 27 21.35 -7.23 20.45
CA GLY A 27 20.47 -6.86 21.56
C GLY A 27 18.99 -7.20 21.30
N LEU A 28 18.70 -8.22 20.48
CA LEU A 28 17.34 -8.63 20.15
C LEU A 28 16.70 -9.33 21.35
N ARG A 29 15.44 -9.03 21.64
CA ARG A 29 14.65 -9.79 22.63
C ARG A 29 13.94 -10.95 21.94
N ILE A 30 14.34 -12.19 22.24
CA ILE A 30 13.55 -13.37 21.88
C ILE A 30 12.40 -13.46 22.87
N LEU A 31 11.16 -13.43 22.40
CA LEU A 31 9.99 -13.77 23.20
C LEU A 31 10.10 -15.24 23.60
N ALA A 32 9.95 -15.53 24.89
CA ALA A 32 10.16 -16.87 25.48
C ALA A 32 9.29 -17.93 24.81
N GLU A 33 9.82 -19.15 24.75
CA GLU A 33 9.30 -20.33 24.02
C GLU A 33 7.84 -20.75 24.32
N GLU A 34 7.19 -20.22 25.35
CA GLU A 34 5.82 -20.62 25.72
C GLU A 34 4.72 -20.12 24.75
N GLN A 35 5.04 -19.20 23.84
CA GLN A 35 4.09 -18.72 22.83
C GLN A 35 4.27 -19.37 21.44
N ALA A 36 5.24 -20.26 21.29
CA ALA A 36 5.57 -20.89 20.00
C ALA A 36 4.58 -22.01 19.56
N LYS A 37 3.51 -22.27 20.31
CA LYS A 37 2.50 -23.30 19.97
C LYS A 37 1.19 -22.76 19.40
N LYS A 38 1.04 -21.45 19.19
CA LYS A 38 -0.04 -20.91 18.37
C LYS A 38 0.57 -20.39 17.07
N PRO A 39 0.00 -20.73 15.90
CA PRO A 39 0.37 -20.02 14.68
C PRO A 39 0.15 -18.55 14.98
N ILE A 40 1.21 -17.74 14.88
CA ILE A 40 1.08 -16.29 14.94
C ILE A 40 0.23 -15.96 13.73
N ALA A 41 -1.05 -15.72 13.98
CA ALA A 41 -1.93 -15.23 12.95
C ALA A 41 -1.31 -13.93 12.45
N THR A 42 -0.93 -13.91 11.20
CA THR A 42 -0.36 -12.74 10.49
C THR A 42 -1.29 -11.50 10.64
N GLU A 43 -2.54 -11.72 11.02
CA GLU A 43 -3.56 -10.71 11.32
C GLU A 43 -3.19 -9.78 12.50
N THR A 44 -2.50 -10.28 13.54
CA THR A 44 -2.30 -9.50 14.78
C THR A 44 -1.22 -8.41 14.65
N LEU A 45 -0.22 -8.61 13.80
CA LEU A 45 0.84 -7.61 13.58
C LEU A 45 0.37 -6.43 12.70
N HIS A 46 -0.57 -6.66 11.79
CA HIS A 46 -1.09 -5.60 10.91
C HIS A 46 -2.09 -4.68 11.61
N THR A 47 -2.87 -5.19 12.55
CA THR A 47 -3.87 -4.42 13.28
C THR A 47 -3.23 -3.46 14.30
N SER A 48 -2.11 -3.84 14.93
CA SER A 48 -1.44 -3.01 15.92
C SER A 48 -0.73 -1.78 15.34
N MET A 49 -0.31 -1.81 14.08
CA MET A 49 0.36 -0.67 13.43
C MET A 49 -0.62 0.44 12.99
N LEU A 50 -1.91 0.14 12.87
CA LEU A 50 -2.93 1.06 12.38
C LEU A 50 -3.81 1.66 13.49
N SER A 51 -3.59 1.31 14.78
CA SER A 51 -4.55 1.57 15.86
C SER A 51 -4.27 2.78 16.76
N GLU A 52 -3.43 3.72 16.35
CA GLU A 52 -3.06 4.87 17.19
C GLU A 52 -3.73 6.18 16.77
N SER A 53 -4.97 6.35 16.97
CA SER A 53 -5.78 7.52 17.32
C SER A 53 -7.26 7.23 17.05
N VAL A 54 -8.04 7.44 18.05
CA VAL A 54 -9.48 7.24 18.03
C VAL A 54 -10.12 8.50 17.47
N GLN A 55 -10.68 8.40 16.26
CA GLN A 55 -11.66 9.41 15.82
C GLN A 55 -13.02 9.07 16.46
N ASP A 56 -13.86 10.09 16.68
CA ASP A 56 -15.20 9.92 17.21
C ASP A 56 -15.97 8.87 16.40
N GLU A 57 -16.61 7.95 17.12
CA GLU A 57 -17.38 6.88 16.52
C GLU A 57 -18.67 7.44 15.92
N LEU A 58 -18.79 7.38 14.60
CA LEU A 58 -20.00 7.78 13.89
C LEU A 58 -20.97 6.60 13.84
N PRO A 59 -22.18 6.70 14.47
CA PRO A 59 -23.16 5.63 14.41
C PRO A 59 -23.61 5.39 12.97
N TYR A 60 -23.70 4.12 12.58
CA TYR A 60 -24.10 3.75 11.24
C TYR A 60 -24.81 2.40 11.23
N SER A 61 -25.64 2.22 10.23
CA SER A 61 -26.19 0.92 9.85
C SER A 61 -26.33 0.82 8.33
N PHE A 62 -26.31 -0.39 7.79
CA PHE A 62 -26.40 -0.61 6.36
C PHE A 62 -27.11 -1.92 6.04
N GLU A 63 -27.66 -1.99 4.84
CA GLU A 63 -28.27 -3.19 4.28
C GLU A 63 -27.48 -3.59 3.02
N ILE A 64 -26.89 -4.79 3.04
CA ILE A 64 -26.15 -5.35 1.89
C ILE A 64 -27.16 -5.86 0.86
N GLN A 65 -26.83 -5.70 -0.42
CA GLN A 65 -27.48 -6.39 -1.52
C GLN A 65 -26.46 -7.22 -2.32
N PRO A 66 -26.88 -8.31 -2.98
CA PRO A 66 -26.01 -9.02 -3.92
C PRO A 66 -25.55 -8.10 -5.04
N PHE A 67 -24.40 -8.40 -5.62
CA PHE A 67 -24.00 -7.80 -6.86
C PHE A 67 -24.86 -8.38 -7.98
N ASP A 68 -25.53 -7.53 -8.74
CA ASP A 68 -26.15 -7.84 -10.02
C ASP A 68 -25.23 -7.46 -11.19
N ASP A 69 -25.62 -7.81 -12.40
CA ASP A 69 -24.82 -7.56 -13.60
C ASP A 69 -24.53 -6.06 -13.81
N GLY A 70 -25.47 -5.18 -13.48
CA GLY A 70 -25.31 -3.73 -13.59
C GLY A 70 -24.29 -3.18 -12.59
N LEU A 71 -24.32 -3.68 -11.36
CA LEU A 71 -23.38 -3.30 -10.32
C LEU A 71 -21.98 -3.85 -10.61
N LEU A 72 -21.87 -5.06 -11.16
CA LEU A 72 -20.59 -5.65 -11.57
C LEU A 72 -20.03 -4.98 -12.82
N ALA A 73 -20.86 -4.55 -13.76
CA ALA A 73 -20.43 -3.85 -14.99
C ALA A 73 -19.63 -2.57 -14.67
N TYR A 74 -20.00 -1.84 -13.62
CA TYR A 74 -19.22 -0.68 -13.16
C TYR A 74 -17.76 -1.06 -12.83
N TRP A 75 -17.56 -2.14 -12.09
CA TRP A 75 -16.22 -2.60 -11.70
C TRP A 75 -15.47 -3.28 -12.84
N ALA A 76 -16.20 -4.06 -13.66
CA ALA A 76 -15.64 -4.74 -14.83
C ALA A 76 -15.06 -3.75 -15.87
N HIS A 77 -15.62 -2.53 -15.95
CA HIS A 77 -15.05 -1.45 -16.77
C HIS A 77 -13.58 -1.14 -16.42
N TYR A 78 -13.19 -1.32 -15.15
CA TYR A 78 -11.82 -1.15 -14.68
C TYR A 78 -11.04 -2.47 -14.57
N GLY A 79 -11.60 -3.56 -15.09
CA GLY A 79 -11.03 -4.90 -14.99
C GLY A 79 -11.04 -5.47 -13.58
N ILE A 80 -11.97 -5.02 -12.74
CA ILE A 80 -12.17 -5.48 -11.36
C ILE A 80 -13.37 -6.42 -11.34
N TYR A 81 -13.16 -7.68 -10.93
CA TYR A 81 -14.18 -8.71 -10.90
C TYR A 81 -14.56 -9.08 -9.46
N GLU A 82 -15.61 -9.88 -9.32
CA GLU A 82 -16.24 -10.19 -8.03
C GLU A 82 -15.29 -10.84 -7.02
N ASP A 83 -14.36 -11.68 -7.47
CA ASP A 83 -13.34 -12.30 -6.63
C ASP A 83 -12.43 -11.26 -5.94
N THR A 84 -12.01 -10.25 -6.71
CA THR A 84 -11.24 -9.13 -6.18
C THR A 84 -12.07 -8.30 -5.19
N LEU A 85 -13.32 -7.98 -5.54
CA LEU A 85 -14.21 -7.25 -4.63
C LEU A 85 -14.42 -8.01 -3.31
N ARG A 86 -14.63 -9.32 -3.40
CA ARG A 86 -14.81 -10.20 -2.22
C ARG A 86 -13.56 -10.23 -1.35
N ARG A 87 -12.37 -10.38 -1.96
CA ARG A 87 -11.07 -10.42 -1.27
C ARG A 87 -10.80 -9.14 -0.48
N PHE A 88 -11.19 -8.00 -1.01
CA PHE A 88 -11.03 -6.69 -0.38
C PHE A 88 -12.25 -6.25 0.44
N ARG A 89 -13.18 -7.18 0.74
CA ARG A 89 -14.41 -6.91 1.52
C ARG A 89 -15.24 -5.75 0.96
N VAL A 90 -15.23 -5.58 -0.36
CA VAL A 90 -16.13 -4.62 -1.03
C VAL A 90 -17.53 -5.23 -1.11
N ARG A 91 -18.55 -4.44 -0.82
CA ARG A 91 -19.95 -4.85 -0.88
C ARG A 91 -20.78 -3.82 -1.62
N SER A 92 -21.87 -4.27 -2.24
CA SER A 92 -22.94 -3.39 -2.71
C SER A 92 -23.96 -3.23 -1.59
N LEU A 93 -24.42 -2.00 -1.39
CA LEU A 93 -25.41 -1.67 -0.36
C LEU A 93 -26.73 -1.26 -1.00
N LYS A 94 -27.84 -1.76 -0.43
CA LYS A 94 -29.19 -1.30 -0.73
C LYS A 94 -29.47 0.01 -0.03
N SER A 95 -29.00 0.16 1.22
CA SER A 95 -29.12 1.39 1.98
C SER A 95 -27.97 1.60 2.97
N TYR A 96 -27.73 2.85 3.32
CA TYR A 96 -26.80 3.28 4.36
C TYR A 96 -27.45 4.36 5.22
N ARG A 97 -27.42 4.21 6.54
CA ARG A 97 -27.96 5.18 7.51
C ARG A 97 -26.84 5.63 8.43
N SER A 98 -26.82 6.91 8.73
CA SER A 98 -25.88 7.52 9.67
C SER A 98 -26.43 8.86 10.17
N GLN A 99 -25.59 9.64 10.82
CA GLN A 99 -25.91 10.98 11.30
C GLN A 99 -24.90 11.99 10.75
N THR A 100 -25.37 13.23 10.56
CA THR A 100 -24.45 14.36 10.28
C THR A 100 -23.66 14.70 11.55
N LYS A 101 -22.64 15.55 11.40
CA LYS A 101 -21.89 16.05 12.57
C LYS A 101 -22.77 16.75 13.61
N GLU A 102 -23.89 17.31 13.16
CA GLU A 102 -24.89 17.96 14.01
C GLU A 102 -25.91 16.97 14.61
N GLY A 103 -25.68 15.66 14.45
CA GLY A 103 -26.54 14.60 14.99
C GLY A 103 -27.84 14.35 14.22
N LYS A 104 -28.03 14.98 13.03
CA LYS A 104 -29.25 14.73 12.22
C LYS A 104 -29.14 13.41 11.50
N PRO A 105 -30.11 12.48 11.67
CA PRO A 105 -30.11 11.22 10.96
C PRO A 105 -30.34 11.44 9.46
N PHE A 106 -29.68 10.62 8.63
CA PHE A 106 -29.94 10.57 7.20
C PHE A 106 -29.88 9.12 6.69
N GLU A 107 -30.57 8.86 5.61
CA GLU A 107 -30.54 7.60 4.90
C GLU A 107 -30.20 7.84 3.42
N LEU A 108 -29.32 7.00 2.89
CA LEU A 108 -29.02 6.88 1.47
C LEU A 108 -29.57 5.54 0.98
N LYS A 109 -30.28 5.57 -0.16
CA LYS A 109 -30.76 4.37 -0.84
C LYS A 109 -30.09 4.26 -2.20
N ALA A 110 -29.62 3.07 -2.52
CA ALA A 110 -29.09 2.81 -3.85
C ALA A 110 -30.19 2.83 -4.89
N SER A 111 -29.83 3.21 -6.08
CA SER A 111 -30.65 3.10 -7.28
C SER A 111 -29.77 2.64 -8.46
N PRO A 112 -30.35 2.19 -9.58
CA PRO A 112 -29.57 1.84 -10.77
C PRO A 112 -28.64 2.93 -11.27
N THR A 113 -29.00 4.21 -11.11
CA THR A 113 -28.20 5.37 -11.52
C THR A 113 -27.25 5.86 -10.43
N GLU A 114 -27.52 5.57 -9.17
CA GLU A 114 -26.68 5.94 -8.02
C GLU A 114 -26.39 4.70 -7.15
N PRO A 115 -25.50 3.81 -7.58
CA PRO A 115 -25.09 2.66 -6.78
C PRO A 115 -24.32 3.11 -5.53
N ILE A 116 -24.42 2.30 -4.49
CA ILE A 116 -23.67 2.50 -3.25
C ILE A 116 -22.78 1.29 -3.03
N TYR A 117 -21.48 1.52 -3.01
CA TYR A 117 -20.48 0.53 -2.64
C TYR A 117 -19.89 0.83 -1.27
N ALA A 118 -19.36 -0.18 -0.61
CA ALA A 118 -18.75 -0.04 0.71
C ALA A 118 -17.46 -0.84 0.80
N TYR A 119 -16.42 -0.21 1.32
CA TYR A 119 -15.20 -0.84 1.79
C TYR A 119 -15.36 -1.12 3.28
N ILE A 120 -15.50 -2.39 3.65
CA ILE A 120 -15.80 -2.80 5.02
C ILE A 120 -14.52 -3.19 5.74
N GLY A 121 -14.19 -2.46 6.80
CA GLY A 121 -13.09 -2.76 7.69
C GLY A 121 -13.54 -3.27 9.06
N ASN A 122 -12.60 -3.44 9.98
CA ASN A 122 -12.91 -3.87 11.33
C ASN A 122 -13.39 -2.68 12.17
N GLY A 123 -14.71 -2.63 12.43
CA GLY A 123 -15.35 -1.57 13.19
C GLY A 123 -15.59 -0.27 12.41
N TYR A 124 -15.38 -0.24 11.11
CA TYR A 124 -15.64 0.92 10.27
C TYR A 124 -16.16 0.55 8.88
N ILE A 125 -16.71 1.53 8.21
CA ILE A 125 -17.15 1.45 6.81
C ILE A 125 -16.80 2.75 6.07
N LYS A 126 -16.25 2.61 4.85
CA LYS A 126 -16.11 3.72 3.91
C LYS A 126 -17.07 3.49 2.75
N ILE A 127 -18.01 4.41 2.58
CA ILE A 127 -19.00 4.38 1.50
C ILE A 127 -18.43 5.05 0.27
N TYR A 128 -18.68 4.44 -0.88
CA TYR A 128 -18.31 4.96 -2.19
C TYR A 128 -19.52 5.06 -3.11
N ARG A 129 -19.80 6.26 -3.59
CA ARG A 129 -20.89 6.58 -4.53
C ARG A 129 -20.29 7.17 -5.80
N PRO A 130 -19.95 6.36 -6.81
CA PRO A 130 -19.19 6.80 -7.99
C PRO A 130 -19.88 7.91 -8.78
N ASN A 131 -21.20 7.87 -8.89
CA ASN A 131 -21.98 8.77 -9.70
C ASN A 131 -22.46 10.04 -8.94
N SER A 132 -22.21 10.10 -7.62
CA SER A 132 -22.61 11.25 -6.83
C SER A 132 -21.60 12.40 -6.96
N SER A 133 -22.10 13.61 -7.27
CA SER A 133 -21.30 14.83 -7.29
C SER A 133 -21.08 15.39 -5.87
N LYS A 134 -21.98 15.09 -4.94
CA LYS A 134 -21.92 15.48 -3.53
C LYS A 134 -21.82 14.23 -2.66
N MET A 135 -21.03 14.26 -1.62
CA MET A 135 -20.87 13.12 -0.70
C MET A 135 -20.50 11.82 -1.45
N ARG A 136 -19.51 11.89 -2.34
CA ARG A 136 -18.98 10.73 -3.06
C ARG A 136 -18.42 9.69 -2.10
N PHE A 137 -17.81 10.13 -1.01
CA PHE A 137 -17.32 9.29 0.08
C PHE A 137 -17.99 9.69 1.40
N LEU A 138 -18.37 8.70 2.19
CA LEU A 138 -18.83 8.86 3.57
C LEU A 138 -18.16 7.81 4.45
N TYR A 139 -18.18 8.05 5.74
CA TYR A 139 -17.51 7.21 6.72
C TYR A 139 -18.48 6.88 7.85
N GLY A 140 -18.38 5.68 8.40
CA GLY A 140 -19.11 5.25 9.58
C GLY A 140 -18.23 4.40 10.48
N GLY A 141 -18.54 4.40 11.77
CA GLY A 141 -17.77 3.69 12.78
C GLY A 141 -16.44 4.36 13.11
N ARG A 142 -15.52 3.57 13.61
CA ARG A 142 -14.20 4.01 14.09
C ARG A 142 -13.16 3.89 12.99
N MET A 143 -12.97 4.96 12.24
CA MET A 143 -11.96 4.97 11.18
C MET A 143 -10.55 4.86 11.76
N PRO A 144 -9.70 3.96 11.23
CA PRO A 144 -8.29 3.88 11.66
C PRO A 144 -7.51 5.13 11.25
N SER A 145 -6.53 5.49 12.06
CA SER A 145 -5.57 6.55 11.73
C SER A 145 -4.15 6.04 11.94
N PRO A 146 -3.37 5.92 10.86
CA PRO A 146 -3.75 6.22 9.48
C PRO A 146 -4.72 5.17 8.89
N TYR A 147 -5.61 5.61 8.03
CA TYR A 147 -6.36 4.71 7.16
C TYR A 147 -5.43 4.14 6.09
N CYS A 148 -5.43 2.83 5.93
CA CYS A 148 -4.65 2.15 4.90
C CYS A 148 -5.45 0.98 4.32
N PHE A 149 -5.85 1.09 3.07
CA PHE A 149 -6.57 0.05 2.36
C PHE A 149 -5.61 -0.86 1.58
N GLY A 150 -5.87 -2.15 1.59
CA GLY A 150 -5.07 -3.15 0.87
C GLY A 150 -3.93 -3.78 1.71
N MET A 151 -3.64 -3.28 2.91
CA MET A 151 -2.55 -3.78 3.74
C MET A 151 -2.73 -5.26 4.15
N GLU A 152 -3.94 -5.67 4.48
CA GLU A 152 -4.27 -7.05 4.87
C GLU A 152 -4.10 -8.07 3.73
N GLN A 153 -4.17 -7.61 2.48
CA GLN A 153 -4.07 -8.45 1.29
C GLN A 153 -2.64 -8.60 0.77
N LEU A 154 -1.67 -7.89 1.38
CA LEU A 154 -0.28 -7.96 0.98
C LEU A 154 0.37 -9.28 1.41
N PRO A 155 1.20 -9.90 0.55
CA PRO A 155 2.01 -11.06 0.92
C PRO A 155 3.09 -10.66 1.93
N SER A 156 3.68 -11.64 2.60
CA SER A 156 4.80 -11.41 3.52
C SER A 156 6.05 -10.83 2.84
N LYS A 157 6.26 -11.15 1.55
CA LYS A 157 7.34 -10.62 0.70
C LYS A 157 6.85 -10.43 -0.73
N GLY A 158 7.41 -9.46 -1.43
CA GLY A 158 7.13 -9.18 -2.84
C GLY A 158 8.25 -8.38 -3.49
N ASP A 159 8.19 -8.27 -4.81
CA ASP A 159 9.18 -7.48 -5.55
C ASP A 159 8.78 -6.01 -5.58
N MET A 160 7.52 -5.72 -5.94
CA MET A 160 7.01 -4.37 -6.08
C MET A 160 5.75 -4.15 -5.26
N LEU A 161 5.65 -2.95 -4.65
CA LEU A 161 4.45 -2.44 -3.97
C LEU A 161 4.11 -1.07 -4.53
N PHE A 162 2.85 -0.86 -4.88
CA PHE A 162 2.34 0.41 -5.34
C PHE A 162 1.60 1.15 -4.23
N LEU A 163 1.88 2.45 -4.09
CA LEU A 163 1.14 3.38 -3.25
C LEU A 163 0.29 4.24 -4.16
N THR A 164 -1.03 4.06 -4.12
CA THR A 164 -1.98 4.72 -5.04
C THR A 164 -2.81 5.81 -4.37
N GLY A 165 -3.55 6.57 -5.18
CA GLY A 165 -4.42 7.66 -4.71
C GLY A 165 -5.73 7.19 -4.07
N GLY A 166 -6.23 6.00 -4.45
CA GLY A 166 -7.53 5.53 -4.00
C GLY A 166 -7.75 4.01 -4.04
N GLU A 167 -8.84 3.57 -3.42
CA GLU A 167 -9.20 2.15 -3.30
C GLU A 167 -9.47 1.50 -4.65
N LYS A 168 -10.09 2.22 -5.59
CA LYS A 168 -10.37 1.72 -6.94
C LYS A 168 -9.08 1.30 -7.64
N ASP A 169 -8.01 2.07 -7.46
CA ASP A 169 -6.70 1.81 -8.06
C ASP A 169 -6.03 0.58 -7.45
N VAL A 170 -6.13 0.45 -6.12
CA VAL A 170 -5.67 -0.76 -5.42
C VAL A 170 -6.38 -1.99 -5.96
N LEU A 171 -7.70 -1.94 -6.15
CA LEU A 171 -8.49 -3.05 -6.69
C LEU A 171 -8.09 -3.37 -8.12
N SER A 172 -7.92 -2.34 -8.98
CA SER A 172 -7.57 -2.50 -10.40
C SER A 172 -6.18 -3.12 -10.58
N LEU A 173 -5.19 -2.69 -9.79
CA LEU A 173 -3.86 -3.30 -9.75
C LEU A 173 -3.90 -4.72 -9.20
N SER A 174 -4.65 -4.94 -8.13
CA SER A 174 -4.74 -6.24 -7.48
C SER A 174 -5.45 -7.29 -8.34
N ALA A 175 -6.41 -6.90 -9.17
CA ALA A 175 -7.05 -7.75 -10.17
C ALA A 175 -6.06 -8.24 -11.24
N ARG A 176 -4.94 -7.52 -11.41
CA ARG A 176 -3.84 -7.85 -12.33
C ARG A 176 -2.59 -8.37 -11.60
N HIS A 177 -2.78 -8.90 -10.40
CA HIS A 177 -1.72 -9.50 -9.58
C HIS A 177 -0.59 -8.56 -9.14
N PHE A 178 -0.80 -7.26 -9.19
CA PHE A 178 0.10 -6.28 -8.57
C PHE A 178 -0.29 -6.03 -7.11
N HIS A 179 0.70 -5.82 -6.26
CA HIS A 179 0.48 -5.47 -4.87
C HIS A 179 0.34 -3.97 -4.72
N ALA A 180 -0.74 -3.52 -4.12
CA ALA A 180 -1.00 -2.10 -3.94
C ALA A 180 -1.70 -1.82 -2.62
N ILE A 181 -1.45 -0.62 -2.09
CA ILE A 181 -2.18 -0.03 -0.97
C ILE A 181 -2.49 1.44 -1.27
N CYS A 182 -3.47 1.99 -0.58
CA CYS A 182 -3.66 3.42 -0.57
C CYS A 182 -3.97 3.93 0.85
N PHE A 183 -3.69 5.21 1.07
CA PHE A 183 -4.14 5.95 2.23
C PHE A 183 -5.47 6.66 1.93
N ASN A 184 -5.97 7.47 2.86
CA ASN A 184 -7.31 8.05 2.71
C ASN A 184 -7.46 8.99 1.50
N SER A 185 -6.36 9.61 1.08
CA SER A 185 -6.27 10.46 -0.12
C SER A 185 -4.79 10.65 -0.49
N GLU A 186 -4.52 11.15 -1.69
CA GLU A 186 -3.16 11.54 -2.13
C GLU A 186 -2.53 12.64 -1.27
N THR A 187 -3.36 13.53 -0.71
CA THR A 187 -2.92 14.59 0.20
C THR A 187 -2.62 14.12 1.61
N ALA A 188 -3.03 12.89 1.96
CA ALA A 188 -2.72 12.31 3.27
C ALA A 188 -1.22 12.06 3.40
N GLN A 189 -0.67 12.40 4.55
CA GLN A 189 0.74 12.12 4.83
C GLN A 189 0.94 10.61 5.00
N ILE A 190 1.85 10.04 4.24
CA ILE A 190 2.25 8.63 4.37
C ILE A 190 3.13 8.50 5.62
N PRO A 191 2.77 7.68 6.62
CA PRO A 191 3.59 7.52 7.82
C PRO A 191 4.89 6.76 7.49
N GLU A 192 6.02 7.33 7.89
CA GLU A 192 7.34 6.74 7.62
C GLU A 192 7.50 5.35 8.21
N ARG A 193 7.02 5.13 9.43
CA ARG A 193 7.03 3.81 10.09
C ARG A 193 6.37 2.69 9.26
N ILE A 194 5.34 3.04 8.46
CA ILE A 194 4.70 2.07 7.56
C ILE A 194 5.64 1.76 6.41
N ILE A 195 6.29 2.76 5.83
CA ILE A 195 7.25 2.57 4.73
C ILE A 195 8.46 1.75 5.19
N GLU A 196 9.00 2.03 6.37
CA GLU A 196 10.07 1.21 6.99
C GLU A 196 9.70 -0.27 7.07
N SER A 197 8.51 -0.54 7.59
CA SER A 197 8.00 -1.91 7.68
C SER A 197 7.82 -2.57 6.29
N LEU A 198 7.36 -1.81 5.30
CA LEU A 198 7.12 -2.31 3.95
C LEU A 198 8.42 -2.53 3.16
N GLN A 199 9.47 -1.76 3.41
CA GLN A 199 10.79 -2.00 2.81
C GLN A 199 11.43 -3.33 3.21
N LEU A 200 11.09 -3.86 4.38
CA LEU A 200 11.52 -5.20 4.80
C LEU A 200 10.81 -6.32 4.01
N ARG A 201 9.72 -5.99 3.34
CA ARG A 201 8.86 -6.93 2.61
C ARG A 201 8.97 -6.79 1.10
N PHE A 202 9.17 -5.58 0.60
CA PHE A 202 9.15 -5.27 -0.84
C PHE A 202 10.47 -4.62 -1.26
N ARG A 203 11.02 -5.09 -2.38
CA ARG A 203 12.26 -4.56 -2.94
C ARG A 203 12.09 -3.13 -3.48
N HIS A 204 10.95 -2.87 -4.10
CA HIS A 204 10.63 -1.58 -4.70
C HIS A 204 9.29 -1.08 -4.18
N ILE A 205 9.26 0.15 -3.69
CA ILE A 205 8.03 0.87 -3.33
C ILE A 205 7.87 2.00 -4.35
N ILE A 206 6.76 1.97 -5.09
CA ILE A 206 6.49 2.87 -6.21
C ILE A 206 5.23 3.68 -5.91
N LEU A 207 5.37 5.00 -5.89
CA LEU A 207 4.26 5.92 -5.77
C LEU A 207 3.60 6.10 -7.14
N LEU A 208 2.31 5.84 -7.21
CA LEU A 208 1.50 5.86 -8.43
C LEU A 208 0.22 6.65 -8.16
N TYR A 209 0.34 7.97 -8.16
CA TYR A 209 -0.77 8.90 -7.96
C TYR A 209 -1.36 9.37 -9.30
N ASP A 210 -2.46 10.10 -9.21
CA ASP A 210 -3.15 10.65 -10.38
C ASP A 210 -2.21 11.51 -11.23
N SER A 211 -2.41 11.49 -12.53
CA SER A 211 -1.64 12.30 -13.50
C SER A 211 -2.17 13.74 -13.60
N ASP A 212 -3.15 14.15 -12.78
CA ASP A 212 -3.60 15.53 -12.70
C ASP A 212 -2.63 16.42 -11.88
N ALA A 213 -2.83 17.74 -11.93
CA ALA A 213 -1.92 18.69 -11.29
C ALA A 213 -1.81 18.48 -9.76
N THR A 214 -2.86 17.97 -9.12
CA THR A 214 -2.84 17.67 -7.67
C THR A 214 -2.04 16.42 -7.40
N GLY A 215 -2.32 15.32 -8.10
CA GLY A 215 -1.61 14.06 -7.96
C GLY A 215 -0.11 14.21 -8.22
N LEU A 216 0.27 14.92 -9.29
CA LEU A 216 1.69 15.17 -9.61
C LEU A 216 2.41 15.96 -8.51
N ARG A 217 1.80 17.03 -8.01
CA ARG A 217 2.37 17.84 -6.92
C ARG A 217 2.53 17.02 -5.63
N GLU A 218 1.48 16.29 -5.26
CA GLU A 218 1.50 15.49 -4.03
C GLU A 218 2.48 14.32 -4.15
N ALA A 219 2.58 13.69 -5.33
CA ALA A 219 3.57 12.65 -5.57
C ALA A 219 5.00 13.18 -5.39
N GLN A 220 5.34 14.32 -5.98
CA GLN A 220 6.66 14.94 -5.80
C GLN A 220 6.93 15.28 -4.34
N ARG A 221 5.94 15.81 -3.62
CA ARG A 221 6.04 16.10 -2.18
C ARG A 221 6.34 14.85 -1.36
N GLN A 222 5.61 13.75 -1.61
CA GLN A 222 5.80 12.50 -0.88
C GLN A 222 7.16 11.85 -1.21
N VAL A 223 7.56 11.81 -2.47
CA VAL A 223 8.87 11.26 -2.88
C VAL A 223 10.00 12.04 -2.22
N GLY A 224 9.94 13.39 -2.21
CA GLY A 224 10.93 14.20 -1.52
C GLY A 224 11.00 13.91 -0.02
N ARG A 225 9.85 13.75 0.65
CA ARG A 225 9.78 13.44 2.07
C ARG A 225 10.26 12.02 2.40
N LEU A 226 10.03 11.08 1.50
CA LEU A 226 10.39 9.67 1.65
C LEU A 226 11.69 9.31 0.91
N ALA A 227 12.53 10.30 0.60
CA ALA A 227 13.77 10.08 -0.17
C ALA A 227 14.72 9.08 0.50
N ALA A 228 14.82 9.10 1.83
CA ALA A 228 15.62 8.15 2.60
C ALA A 228 15.17 6.69 2.43
N TYR A 229 13.93 6.47 2.04
CA TYR A 229 13.34 5.13 1.83
C TYR A 229 13.34 4.70 0.36
N HIS A 230 14.01 5.44 -0.52
CA HIS A 230 14.13 5.14 -1.95
C HIS A 230 12.79 4.92 -2.67
N VAL A 231 11.71 5.52 -2.17
CA VAL A 231 10.41 5.50 -2.84
C VAL A 231 10.53 6.22 -4.18
N LYS A 232 10.06 5.60 -5.25
CA LYS A 232 10.10 6.15 -6.60
C LYS A 232 8.70 6.50 -7.09
N GLN A 233 8.61 7.51 -7.93
CA GLN A 233 7.35 7.85 -8.62
C GLN A 233 7.33 7.19 -10.00
N LEU A 234 6.20 6.58 -10.33
CA LEU A 234 5.83 6.27 -11.71
C LEU A 234 4.73 7.22 -12.16
N GLN A 235 4.97 7.96 -13.22
CA GLN A 235 3.95 8.78 -13.85
C GLN A 235 3.39 8.04 -15.06
N LEU A 236 2.06 7.94 -15.13
CA LEU A 236 1.36 7.34 -16.27
C LEU A 236 1.29 8.34 -17.43
N PRO A 237 1.34 7.86 -18.69
CA PRO A 237 1.19 8.69 -19.88
C PRO A 237 -0.28 9.05 -20.13
N LEU A 238 -0.93 9.71 -19.16
CA LEU A 238 -2.33 10.12 -19.18
C LEU A 238 -2.44 11.65 -19.24
N LYS A 239 -3.56 12.15 -19.75
CA LYS A 239 -3.78 13.59 -19.91
C LYS A 239 -4.09 14.35 -18.63
N GLY A 240 -4.34 13.66 -17.52
CA GLY A 240 -4.70 14.27 -16.23
C GLY A 240 -6.10 14.87 -16.22
N THR A 241 -7.00 14.43 -17.10
CA THR A 241 -8.42 14.86 -17.11
C THR A 241 -9.22 14.00 -16.13
N LYS A 242 -10.46 14.42 -15.84
CA LYS A 242 -11.35 13.73 -14.90
C LYS A 242 -11.58 12.24 -15.24
N SER A 243 -11.52 11.88 -16.51
CA SER A 243 -11.75 10.52 -17.03
C SER A 243 -10.48 9.81 -17.48
N GLU A 244 -9.31 10.43 -17.30
CA GLU A 244 -8.05 9.91 -17.80
C GLU A 244 -6.91 10.39 -16.89
N LYS A 245 -6.81 9.87 -15.66
CA LYS A 245 -5.85 10.36 -14.69
C LYS A 245 -5.21 9.31 -13.79
N ASP A 246 -5.92 8.25 -13.45
CA ASP A 246 -5.46 7.21 -12.52
C ASP A 246 -5.16 5.89 -13.24
N ILE A 247 -4.58 4.92 -12.53
CA ILE A 247 -4.23 3.61 -13.09
C ILE A 247 -5.45 2.81 -13.52
N SER A 248 -6.59 3.01 -12.86
CA SER A 248 -7.83 2.35 -13.24
C SER A 248 -8.33 2.89 -14.59
N ASP A 249 -8.23 4.20 -14.79
CA ASP A 249 -8.55 4.84 -16.08
C ASP A 249 -7.58 4.37 -17.17
N TYR A 250 -6.27 4.23 -16.85
CA TYR A 250 -5.26 3.72 -17.77
C TYR A 250 -5.67 2.37 -18.37
N PHE A 251 -6.11 1.44 -17.54
CA PHE A 251 -6.58 0.13 -18.00
C PHE A 251 -7.94 0.21 -18.70
N ALA A 252 -8.85 1.06 -18.24
CA ALA A 252 -10.15 1.27 -18.88
C ALA A 252 -10.05 1.86 -20.30
N LEU A 253 -8.96 2.57 -20.60
CA LEU A 253 -8.64 3.06 -21.95
C LEU A 253 -8.11 1.98 -22.90
N GLY A 254 -8.01 0.73 -22.45
CA GLY A 254 -7.58 -0.41 -23.28
C GLY A 254 -6.09 -0.70 -23.22
N ASN A 255 -5.32 -0.04 -22.36
CA ASN A 255 -3.93 -0.44 -22.14
C ASN A 255 -3.89 -1.77 -21.39
N GLU A 256 -2.99 -2.64 -21.79
CA GLU A 256 -2.85 -3.97 -21.21
C GLU A 256 -1.82 -4.01 -20.07
N GLU A 257 -1.81 -5.12 -19.35
CA GLU A 257 -0.79 -5.38 -18.32
C GLU A 257 0.63 -5.33 -18.88
N ALA A 258 0.82 -5.79 -20.11
CA ALA A 258 2.12 -5.77 -20.79
C ALA A 258 2.64 -4.35 -21.00
N ASP A 259 1.77 -3.41 -21.35
CA ASP A 259 2.12 -1.99 -21.51
C ASP A 259 2.57 -1.40 -20.18
N PHE A 260 1.82 -1.68 -19.12
CA PHE A 260 2.16 -1.22 -17.77
C PHE A 260 3.50 -1.82 -17.30
N ARG A 261 3.76 -3.11 -17.56
CA ARG A 261 5.07 -3.74 -17.27
C ARG A 261 6.19 -3.10 -18.08
N GLY A 262 5.94 -2.65 -19.29
CA GLY A 262 6.88 -1.87 -20.10
C GLY A 262 7.30 -0.56 -19.42
N LEU A 263 6.34 0.19 -18.86
CA LEU A 263 6.61 1.41 -18.09
C LEU A 263 7.45 1.12 -16.84
N LEU A 264 7.13 0.04 -16.12
CA LEU A 264 7.89 -0.38 -14.94
C LEU A 264 9.33 -0.76 -15.28
N ASN A 265 9.53 -1.53 -16.33
CA ASN A 265 10.87 -1.90 -16.79
C ASN A 265 11.71 -0.69 -17.17
N THR A 266 11.10 0.32 -17.78
CA THR A 266 11.76 1.59 -18.10
C THR A 266 12.18 2.32 -16.83
N LEU A 267 11.29 2.43 -15.82
CA LEU A 267 11.60 3.05 -14.53
C LEU A 267 12.75 2.32 -13.82
N LEU A 268 12.69 0.98 -13.74
CA LEU A 268 13.72 0.16 -13.09
C LEU A 268 15.06 0.24 -13.80
N SER A 269 15.07 0.27 -15.13
CA SER A 269 16.28 0.44 -15.94
C SER A 269 16.95 1.80 -15.69
N GLN A 270 16.16 2.86 -15.57
CA GLN A 270 16.68 4.19 -15.24
C GLN A 270 17.32 4.21 -13.84
N MET A 271 16.66 3.59 -12.85
CA MET A 271 17.21 3.46 -11.49
C MET A 271 18.53 2.69 -11.49
N TYR A 272 18.61 1.57 -12.20
CA TYR A 272 19.82 0.77 -12.30
C TYR A 272 20.95 1.57 -12.95
N THR A 273 20.68 2.27 -14.05
CA THR A 273 21.65 3.12 -14.74
C THR A 273 22.20 4.22 -13.85
N GLN A 274 21.34 4.89 -13.09
CA GLN A 274 21.76 5.92 -12.12
C GLN A 274 22.68 5.34 -11.05
N THR A 275 22.33 4.19 -10.48
CA THR A 275 23.16 3.50 -9.48
C THR A 275 24.51 3.10 -10.06
N MET A 276 24.53 2.56 -11.28
CA MET A 276 25.78 2.19 -11.95
C MET A 276 26.66 3.40 -12.31
N MET A 277 26.07 4.55 -12.65
CA MET A 277 26.80 5.79 -12.87
C MET A 277 27.45 6.28 -11.57
N LEU A 278 26.71 6.24 -10.45
CA LEU A 278 27.25 6.58 -9.14
C LEU A 278 28.41 5.66 -8.74
N LEU A 279 28.25 4.34 -8.90
CA LEU A 279 29.31 3.38 -8.60
C LEU A 279 30.55 3.59 -9.47
N ARG A 280 30.40 3.94 -10.75
CA ARG A 280 31.51 4.26 -11.64
C ARG A 280 32.17 5.59 -11.35
N SER A 281 31.45 6.55 -10.77
CA SER A 281 32.03 7.85 -10.35
C SER A 281 32.83 7.75 -9.04
N CYS A 282 32.64 6.67 -8.27
CA CYS A 282 33.48 6.34 -7.14
C CYS A 282 34.76 5.69 -7.66
N GLU A 283 35.76 6.45 -8.04
CA GLU A 283 37.10 5.93 -8.29
C GLU A 283 37.66 5.37 -6.98
N ILE A 284 37.72 4.04 -6.91
CA ILE A 284 38.39 3.37 -5.80
C ILE A 284 39.89 3.36 -6.18
N ASP A 285 40.66 4.26 -5.59
CA ASP A 285 42.10 4.23 -5.66
C ASP A 285 42.61 3.14 -4.70
N TYR A 286 42.93 1.98 -5.28
CA TYR A 286 43.42 0.83 -4.50
C TYR A 286 44.84 1.04 -3.95
N ASP A 287 45.58 1.95 -4.52
CA ASP A 287 46.96 2.29 -4.07
C ASP A 287 46.92 3.29 -2.89
N ASN A 288 45.84 4.07 -2.78
CA ASN A 288 45.57 4.98 -1.68
C ASN A 288 44.15 4.78 -1.13
N PRO A 289 43.90 3.70 -0.38
CA PRO A 289 42.57 3.46 0.18
C PRO A 289 42.21 4.63 1.12
N PRO A 290 40.92 5.08 1.12
CA PRO A 290 40.47 6.15 1.99
C PRO A 290 40.75 5.79 3.46
N ASP A 291 41.27 6.78 4.19
CA ASP A 291 41.55 6.62 5.61
C ASP A 291 40.29 6.14 6.36
N ALA A 292 40.39 4.96 6.92
CA ALA A 292 39.27 4.31 7.65
C ALA A 292 38.79 5.13 8.86
N SER A 293 39.58 6.13 9.32
CA SER A 293 39.17 7.06 10.37
C SER A 293 38.17 8.12 9.86
N LYS A 294 38.10 8.35 8.56
CA LYS A 294 37.10 9.19 7.90
C LYS A 294 35.95 8.30 7.47
N SER A 295 35.23 7.79 8.46
CA SER A 295 34.08 6.96 8.22
C SER A 295 33.18 7.55 7.16
N LEU A 296 32.84 6.72 6.20
CA LEU A 296 31.77 6.90 5.24
C LEU A 296 30.60 7.59 5.93
N VAL A 297 30.40 8.86 5.64
CA VAL A 297 29.12 9.50 5.87
C VAL A 297 28.15 8.72 4.99
N ALA A 298 27.25 8.02 5.62
CA ALA A 298 26.22 7.28 4.94
C ALA A 298 25.50 8.22 3.97
N VAL A 299 25.50 7.82 2.70
CA VAL A 299 24.67 8.40 1.65
C VAL A 299 23.24 7.88 1.79
#